data_1f1c0562786f1b041bb139a7c5c09026
#
_entry.id   1f1c0562786f1b041bb139a7c5c09026
#
_cell.length_a   1.000
_cell.length_b   1.000
_cell.length_c   1.000
_cell.angle_alpha   90.00
_cell.angle_beta   90.00
_cell.angle_gamma   90.00
#
_symmetry.space_group_name_H-M   'P 1'
#
loop_
_entity.id
_entity.type
_entity.pdbx_description
1 polymer ?
#
loop_
_entity_poly.entity_id
_entity_poly.type
_entity_poly.pdbx_seq_one_letter_code
_entity_poly.pdbx_strand_id
1 'polypeptide(L)'
;MNDLTGQTVELLQTLIRNRCVNDGTDASGNETRNADVLRQFLGGTGLELQQFGPTPQRQSLVARIEGTDPTAPSLCLMGHTDVVPVNAAGWTRDPFGGELVDGPSGPEVWGRGAVDMLNLTSSMAVAFRHLATTGFRPKGDLIYFA
;
A
#
# COMPACT_ATOMS: atom_id res chain seq x y z
N MET A 1 -7.38 12.54 18.15
CA MET A 1 -6.16 12.62 17.35
C MET A 1 -6.16 11.41 16.43
N ASN A 2 -6.13 11.61 15.10
CA ASN A 2 -6.08 10.46 14.18
C ASN A 2 -4.72 9.76 14.37
N ASP A 3 -4.74 8.51 14.80
CA ASP A 3 -3.51 7.72 14.93
C ASP A 3 -3.06 7.22 13.55
N LEU A 4 -2.30 8.03 12.83
CA LEU A 4 -1.78 7.67 11.49
C LEU A 4 -0.78 6.53 11.58
N THR A 5 -0.01 6.42 12.67
CA THR A 5 0.95 5.34 12.87
C THR A 5 0.23 4.00 13.02
N GLY A 6 -0.80 3.94 13.87
CA GLY A 6 -1.61 2.73 14.03
C GLY A 6 -2.27 2.29 12.73
N GLN A 7 -2.86 3.23 11.97
CA GLN A 7 -3.43 2.93 10.65
C GLN A 7 -2.38 2.37 9.68
N THR A 8 -1.16 2.93 9.69
CA THR A 8 -0.07 2.45 8.82
C THR A 8 0.34 1.02 9.20
N VAL A 9 0.49 0.74 10.49
CA VAL A 9 0.84 -0.60 10.98
C VAL A 9 -0.23 -1.63 10.63
N GLU A 10 -1.51 -1.33 10.89
CA GLU A 10 -2.63 -2.23 10.58
C GLU A 10 -2.74 -2.50 9.07
N LEU A 11 -2.59 -1.46 8.24
CA LEU A 11 -2.61 -1.60 6.79
C LEU A 11 -1.43 -2.45 6.31
N LEU A 12 -0.21 -2.16 6.76
CA LEU A 12 0.99 -2.94 6.44
C LEU A 12 0.84 -4.41 6.80
N GLN A 13 0.38 -4.72 8.01
CA GLN A 13 0.14 -6.09 8.45
C GLN A 13 -0.88 -6.81 7.54
N THR A 14 -1.92 -6.11 7.11
CA THR A 14 -2.94 -6.66 6.20
C THR A 14 -2.36 -6.96 4.82
N LEU A 15 -1.58 -6.04 4.25
CA LEU A 15 -0.94 -6.23 2.95
C LEU A 15 0.06 -7.40 2.97
N ILE A 16 0.83 -7.57 4.05
CA ILE A 16 1.74 -8.71 4.23
C ILE A 16 0.97 -10.03 4.26
N ARG A 17 -0.12 -10.11 5.01
CA ARG A 17 -0.95 -11.32 5.16
C ARG A 17 -1.63 -11.76 3.87
N ASN A 18 -1.82 -10.86 2.91
CA ASN A 18 -2.37 -11.18 1.60
C ASN A 18 -1.44 -12.01 0.72
N ARG A 19 -0.15 -12.11 1.05
CA ARG A 19 0.82 -13.00 0.39
C ARG A 19 0.82 -12.84 -1.14
N CYS A 20 0.90 -11.63 -1.63
CA CYS A 20 0.98 -11.33 -3.07
C CYS A 20 2.38 -11.68 -3.59
N VAL A 21 2.73 -12.97 -3.56
CA VAL A 21 4.07 -13.45 -3.94
C VAL A 21 4.17 -13.53 -5.46
N ASN A 22 5.08 -12.77 -6.02
CA ASN A 22 5.42 -12.79 -7.45
C ASN A 22 6.72 -13.59 -7.63
N ASP A 23 6.61 -14.73 -8.30
CA ASP A 23 7.73 -15.63 -8.64
C ASP A 23 8.21 -15.47 -10.09
N GLY A 24 7.68 -14.47 -10.78
CA GLY A 24 7.98 -14.18 -12.19
C GLY A 24 7.09 -14.91 -13.19
N THR A 25 6.12 -15.70 -12.73
CA THR A 25 5.15 -16.35 -13.62
C THR A 25 3.85 -15.55 -13.72
N ASP A 26 3.12 -15.69 -14.84
CA ASP A 26 1.83 -15.01 -15.05
C ASP A 26 0.75 -15.42 -14.04
N ALA A 27 0.86 -16.61 -13.46
CA ALA A 27 -0.08 -17.15 -12.48
C ALA A 27 0.19 -16.71 -11.05
N SER A 28 1.32 -16.04 -10.79
CA SER A 28 1.74 -15.57 -9.47
C SER A 28 1.34 -14.12 -9.21
N GLY A 29 1.70 -13.58 -8.05
CA GLY A 29 1.43 -12.20 -7.64
C GLY A 29 0.10 -12.06 -6.90
N ASN A 30 -1.01 -12.10 -7.63
CA ASN A 30 -2.36 -11.87 -7.08
C ASN A 30 -2.50 -10.51 -6.38
N GLU A 31 -1.89 -9.48 -6.93
CA GLU A 31 -1.84 -8.11 -6.39
C GLU A 31 -3.24 -7.50 -6.21
N THR A 32 -4.24 -8.00 -6.92
CA THR A 32 -5.65 -7.61 -6.74
C THR A 32 -6.09 -7.67 -5.28
N ARG A 33 -5.58 -8.62 -4.48
CA ARG A 33 -5.88 -8.71 -3.04
C ARG A 33 -5.44 -7.44 -2.31
N ASN A 34 -4.27 -6.93 -2.61
CA ASN A 34 -3.74 -5.71 -2.02
C ASN A 34 -4.41 -4.46 -2.60
N ALA A 35 -4.70 -4.45 -3.91
CA ALA A 35 -5.44 -3.38 -4.55
C ALA A 35 -6.86 -3.22 -3.96
N ASP A 36 -7.54 -4.33 -3.67
CA ASP A 36 -8.86 -4.33 -3.02
C ASP A 36 -8.82 -3.78 -1.60
N VAL A 37 -7.81 -4.16 -0.80
CA VAL A 37 -7.60 -3.60 0.56
C VAL A 37 -7.35 -2.10 0.50
N LEU A 38 -6.48 -1.65 -0.40
CA LEU A 38 -6.18 -0.23 -0.59
C LEU A 38 -7.39 0.55 -1.08
N ARG A 39 -8.17 -0.04 -2.00
CA ARG A 39 -9.42 0.56 -2.48
C ARG A 39 -10.45 0.71 -1.36
N GLN A 40 -10.60 -0.31 -0.52
CA GLN A 40 -11.48 -0.24 0.65
C GLN A 40 -10.97 0.82 1.64
N PHE A 41 -9.68 0.87 1.91
CA PHE A 41 -9.07 1.82 2.84
C PHE A 41 -9.26 3.27 2.37
N LEU A 42 -9.10 3.55 1.07
CA LEU A 42 -9.28 4.87 0.48
C LEU A 42 -10.74 5.20 0.15
N GLY A 43 -11.64 4.22 0.21
CA GLY A 43 -13.06 4.40 -0.08
C GLY A 43 -13.76 5.36 0.87
N GLY A 44 -14.86 5.97 0.42
CA GLY A 44 -15.66 6.91 1.23
C GLY A 44 -15.01 8.27 1.49
N THR A 45 -13.86 8.55 0.90
CA THR A 45 -13.12 9.82 1.05
C THR A 45 -13.45 10.84 -0.04
N GLY A 46 -14.27 10.48 -1.02
CA GLY A 46 -14.58 11.31 -2.18
C GLY A 46 -13.49 11.30 -3.27
N LEU A 47 -12.46 10.46 -3.13
CA LEU A 47 -11.40 10.31 -4.12
C LEU A 47 -11.91 9.61 -5.38
N GLU A 48 -11.36 10.00 -6.53
CA GLU A 48 -11.43 9.21 -7.75
C GLU A 48 -10.52 7.99 -7.59
N LEU A 49 -11.11 6.79 -7.64
CA LEU A 49 -10.40 5.51 -7.50
C LEU A 49 -10.58 4.68 -8.77
N GLN A 50 -9.47 4.28 -9.37
CA GLN A 50 -9.46 3.40 -10.55
C GLN A 50 -8.62 2.17 -10.23
N GLN A 51 -9.11 1.00 -10.65
CA GLN A 51 -8.39 -0.27 -10.52
C GLN A 51 -8.30 -0.91 -11.90
N PHE A 52 -7.10 -1.28 -12.32
CA PHE A 52 -6.84 -1.84 -13.63
C PHE A 52 -5.58 -2.72 -13.60
N GLY A 53 -5.47 -3.59 -14.58
CA GLY A 53 -4.30 -4.47 -14.73
C GLY A 53 -4.46 -5.42 -15.90
N PRO A 54 -3.39 -6.18 -16.22
CA PRO A 54 -3.38 -7.09 -17.36
C PRO A 54 -4.30 -8.30 -17.19
N THR A 55 -4.59 -8.70 -15.96
CA THR A 55 -5.49 -9.83 -15.63
C THR A 55 -6.34 -9.49 -14.41
N PRO A 56 -7.45 -10.23 -14.17
CA PRO A 56 -8.26 -10.04 -12.96
C PRO A 56 -7.49 -10.26 -11.64
N GLN A 57 -6.40 -11.02 -11.65
CA GLN A 57 -5.58 -11.32 -10.48
C GLN A 57 -4.46 -10.30 -10.27
N ARG A 58 -4.07 -9.57 -11.31
CA ARG A 58 -2.93 -8.66 -11.30
C ARG A 58 -3.39 -7.25 -11.61
N GLN A 59 -3.87 -6.57 -10.57
CA GLN A 59 -4.42 -5.22 -10.70
C GLN A 59 -3.70 -4.24 -9.80
N SER A 60 -3.55 -3.04 -10.32
CA SER A 60 -3.07 -1.85 -9.63
C SER A 60 -4.24 -0.95 -9.24
N LEU A 61 -4.04 -0.15 -8.19
CA LEU A 61 -4.96 0.89 -7.79
C LEU A 61 -4.35 2.26 -8.07
N VAL A 62 -5.15 3.16 -8.64
CA VAL A 62 -4.85 4.59 -8.74
C VAL A 62 -5.88 5.38 -7.96
N ALA A 63 -5.39 6.33 -7.15
CA ALA A 63 -6.21 7.32 -6.49
C ALA A 63 -5.70 8.72 -6.83
N ARG A 64 -6.62 9.72 -6.96
CA ARG A 64 -6.28 11.08 -7.35
C ARG A 64 -6.93 12.10 -6.42
N ILE A 65 -6.14 13.08 -5.98
CA ILE A 65 -6.62 14.36 -5.45
C ILE A 65 -6.40 15.40 -6.56
N GLU A 66 -7.49 15.94 -7.09
CA GLU A 66 -7.44 16.91 -8.16
C GLU A 66 -6.77 18.22 -7.71
N GLY A 67 -5.85 18.71 -8.54
CA GLY A 67 -5.18 19.99 -8.35
C GLY A 67 -6.08 21.17 -8.67
N THR A 68 -5.67 22.36 -8.22
CA THR A 68 -6.39 23.63 -8.47
C THR A 68 -5.90 24.35 -9.71
N ASP A 69 -4.75 23.96 -10.26
CA ASP A 69 -4.11 24.55 -11.43
C ASP A 69 -3.72 23.44 -12.41
N PRO A 70 -4.45 23.28 -13.53
CA PRO A 70 -4.18 22.23 -14.51
C PRO A 70 -2.85 22.40 -15.25
N THR A 71 -2.17 23.55 -15.10
CA THR A 71 -0.84 23.80 -15.69
C THR A 71 0.30 23.45 -14.73
N ALA A 72 0.00 23.23 -13.45
CA ALA A 72 1.00 22.84 -12.46
C ALA A 72 1.40 21.37 -12.63
N PRO A 73 2.65 21.02 -12.36
CA PRO A 73 3.11 19.63 -12.45
C PRO A 73 2.42 18.76 -11.38
N SER A 74 2.06 17.53 -11.77
CA SER A 74 1.51 16.52 -10.86
C SER A 74 2.62 15.81 -10.10
N LEU A 75 2.32 15.37 -8.87
CA LEU A 75 3.17 14.50 -8.07
C LEU A 75 2.54 13.10 -7.99
N CYS A 76 3.31 12.07 -8.34
CA CYS A 76 2.91 10.68 -8.17
C CYS A 76 3.68 10.02 -7.02
N LEU A 77 2.95 9.51 -6.04
CA LEU A 77 3.45 8.63 -4.99
C LEU A 77 3.22 7.19 -5.46
N MET A 78 4.30 6.48 -5.78
CA MET A 78 4.21 5.16 -6.39
C MET A 78 4.88 4.10 -5.53
N GLY A 79 4.21 2.96 -5.36
CA GLY A 79 4.73 1.78 -4.70
C GLY A 79 4.28 0.51 -5.42
N HIS A 80 4.91 -0.64 -5.09
CA HIS A 80 4.42 -1.94 -5.53
C HIS A 80 3.72 -2.69 -4.39
N THR A 81 2.90 -3.66 -4.74
CA THR A 81 2.06 -4.43 -3.81
C THR A 81 2.38 -5.93 -3.81
N ASP A 82 3.20 -6.38 -4.75
CA ASP A 82 3.75 -7.74 -4.74
C ASP A 82 4.99 -7.84 -3.84
N VAL A 83 5.39 -9.06 -3.58
CA VAL A 83 6.61 -9.40 -2.83
C VAL A 83 7.29 -10.59 -3.47
N VAL A 84 8.62 -10.67 -3.35
CA VAL A 84 9.39 -11.80 -3.84
C VAL A 84 9.18 -13.06 -2.99
N PRO A 85 9.42 -14.27 -3.53
CA PRO A 85 9.36 -15.52 -2.80
C PRO A 85 10.22 -15.54 -1.54
N VAL A 86 9.90 -16.42 -0.61
CA VAL A 86 10.65 -16.65 0.62
C VAL A 86 11.33 -18.02 0.61
N ASN A 87 12.54 -18.08 1.16
CA ASN A 87 13.12 -19.35 1.58
C ASN A 87 12.76 -19.56 3.06
N ALA A 88 11.81 -20.45 3.31
CA ALA A 88 11.28 -20.68 4.65
C ALA A 88 12.36 -21.02 5.70
N ALA A 89 13.45 -21.71 5.31
CA ALA A 89 14.54 -22.04 6.20
C ALA A 89 15.30 -20.82 6.78
N GLY A 90 15.18 -19.66 6.13
CA GLY A 90 15.79 -18.41 6.59
C GLY A 90 14.92 -17.56 7.52
N TRP A 91 13.70 -18.04 7.85
CA TRP A 91 12.75 -17.27 8.65
C TRP A 91 12.50 -17.95 9.99
N THR A 92 12.62 -17.19 11.08
CA THR A 92 12.37 -17.68 12.45
C THR A 92 10.90 -17.56 12.88
N ARG A 93 10.10 -16.83 12.10
CA ARG A 93 8.65 -16.63 12.28
C ARG A 93 7.96 -16.75 10.93
N ASP A 94 6.61 -16.77 10.90
CA ASP A 94 5.86 -16.75 9.63
C ASP A 94 6.21 -15.48 8.83
N PRO A 95 6.84 -15.61 7.64
CA PRO A 95 7.18 -14.47 6.81
C PRO A 95 5.95 -13.67 6.32
N PHE A 96 4.76 -14.24 6.42
CA PHE A 96 3.50 -13.60 6.02
C PHE A 96 2.56 -13.35 7.21
N GLY A 97 3.03 -13.53 8.45
CA GLY A 97 2.23 -13.28 9.66
C GLY A 97 1.95 -11.80 9.88
N GLY A 98 2.84 -10.92 9.43
CA GLY A 98 2.74 -9.49 9.71
C GLY A 98 2.69 -9.23 11.22
N GLU A 99 3.50 -9.97 11.99
CA GLU A 99 3.52 -9.87 13.45
C GLU A 99 4.15 -8.55 13.90
N LEU A 100 3.60 -7.99 14.98
CA LEU A 100 4.28 -6.92 15.71
C LEU A 100 5.18 -7.57 16.77
N VAL A 101 6.47 -7.29 16.72
CA VAL A 101 7.49 -7.88 17.59
C VAL A 101 8.26 -6.78 18.31
N ASP A 102 8.83 -7.11 19.46
CA ASP A 102 9.73 -6.20 20.16
C ASP A 102 11.11 -6.21 19.49
N GLY A 103 11.48 -5.09 18.92
CA GLY A 103 12.79 -4.88 18.30
C GLY A 103 13.72 -4.06 19.20
N PRO A 104 15.00 -3.93 18.84
CA PRO A 104 16.00 -3.23 19.65
C PRO A 104 15.72 -1.72 19.81
N SER A 105 14.92 -1.14 18.91
CA SER A 105 14.56 0.28 18.94
C SER A 105 13.07 0.52 19.18
N GLY A 106 12.33 -0.50 19.56
CA GLY A 106 10.88 -0.47 19.78
C GLY A 106 10.13 -1.48 18.94
N PRO A 107 8.79 -1.40 18.87
CA PRO A 107 7.98 -2.34 18.12
C PRO A 107 8.29 -2.31 16.61
N GLU A 108 8.41 -3.49 16.01
CA GLU A 108 8.70 -3.69 14.58
C GLU A 108 7.67 -4.61 13.95
N VAL A 109 7.31 -4.35 12.69
CA VAL A 109 6.47 -5.27 11.92
C VAL A 109 7.36 -6.29 11.22
N TRP A 110 7.19 -7.56 11.59
CA TRP A 110 7.91 -8.68 11.00
C TRP A 110 7.15 -9.25 9.81
N GLY A 111 7.84 -9.37 8.66
CA GLY A 111 7.26 -10.03 7.50
C GLY A 111 7.94 -9.71 6.17
N ARG A 112 7.68 -10.54 5.17
CA ARG A 112 8.09 -10.30 3.79
C ARG A 112 7.35 -9.06 3.25
N GLY A 113 8.09 -8.11 2.70
CA GLY A 113 7.56 -6.84 2.24
C GLY A 113 7.49 -5.75 3.31
N ALA A 114 7.79 -6.06 4.60
CA ALA A 114 7.80 -5.06 5.67
C ALA A 114 8.79 -3.89 5.42
N VAL A 115 9.81 -4.11 4.62
CA VAL A 115 10.80 -3.09 4.22
C VAL A 115 10.71 -2.77 2.74
N ASP A 116 10.54 -3.76 1.87
CA ASP A 116 10.50 -3.59 0.41
C ASP A 116 9.21 -4.22 -0.12
N MET A 117 8.19 -3.35 -0.43
CA MET A 117 8.08 -1.96 0.02
C MET A 117 6.66 -1.67 0.56
N LEU A 118 6.00 -2.70 1.15
CA LEU A 118 4.63 -2.54 1.65
C LEU A 118 4.52 -1.50 2.77
N ASN A 119 5.63 -1.23 3.52
CA ASN A 119 5.69 -0.13 4.47
C ASN A 119 5.50 1.24 3.80
N LEU A 120 6.21 1.48 2.69
CA LEU A 120 6.06 2.73 1.94
C LEU A 120 4.70 2.80 1.25
N THR A 121 4.24 1.70 0.65
CA THR A 121 2.91 1.61 0.04
C THR A 121 1.82 1.94 1.07
N SER A 122 1.90 1.39 2.28
CA SER A 122 0.95 1.65 3.38
C SER A 122 1.03 3.10 3.88
N SER A 123 2.24 3.61 4.15
CA SER A 123 2.42 4.96 4.69
C SER A 123 1.96 6.04 3.71
N MET A 124 2.24 5.84 2.42
CA MET A 124 1.74 6.74 1.37
C MET A 124 0.20 6.70 1.26
N ALA A 125 -0.43 5.52 1.36
CA ALA A 125 -1.89 5.40 1.35
C ALA A 125 -2.52 6.11 2.54
N VAL A 126 -1.96 5.96 3.74
CA VAL A 126 -2.45 6.63 4.96
C VAL A 126 -2.30 8.15 4.86
N ALA A 127 -1.15 8.62 4.39
CA ALA A 127 -0.92 10.06 4.17
C ALA A 127 -1.88 10.61 3.12
N PHE A 128 -2.07 9.89 2.02
CA PHE A 128 -2.99 10.28 0.93
C PHE A 128 -4.44 10.39 1.42
N ARG A 129 -4.91 9.37 2.17
CA ARG A 129 -6.24 9.38 2.80
C ARG A 129 -6.40 10.55 3.76
N HIS A 130 -5.39 10.82 4.58
CA HIS A 130 -5.41 11.94 5.52
C HIS A 130 -5.54 13.28 4.77
N LEU A 131 -4.75 13.50 3.72
CA LEU A 131 -4.85 14.69 2.90
C LEU A 131 -6.25 14.87 2.27
N ALA A 132 -6.80 13.78 1.71
CA ALA A 132 -8.14 13.81 1.13
C ALA A 132 -9.23 14.19 2.16
N THR A 133 -9.15 13.63 3.37
CA THR A 133 -10.15 13.86 4.43
C THR A 133 -10.00 15.19 5.15
N THR A 134 -8.85 15.84 5.08
CA THR A 134 -8.62 17.18 5.66
C THR A 134 -8.89 18.32 4.68
N GLY A 135 -9.34 18.01 3.47
CA GLY A 135 -9.68 19.04 2.47
C GLY A 135 -8.44 19.65 1.80
N PHE A 136 -7.30 18.95 1.83
CA PHE A 136 -6.09 19.41 1.15
C PHE A 136 -6.32 19.60 -0.35
N ARG A 137 -5.87 20.73 -0.88
CA ARG A 137 -5.98 21.08 -2.30
C ARG A 137 -4.60 21.43 -2.84
N PRO A 138 -3.91 20.50 -3.54
CA PRO A 138 -2.63 20.78 -4.17
C PRO A 138 -2.78 21.74 -5.37
N LYS A 139 -1.70 22.31 -5.84
CA LYS A 139 -1.71 23.06 -7.11
C LYS A 139 -1.88 22.12 -8.30
N GLY A 140 -0.93 21.22 -8.53
CA GLY A 140 -1.05 20.14 -9.50
C GLY A 140 -1.69 18.90 -8.84
N ASP A 141 -2.05 17.91 -9.64
CA ASP A 141 -2.63 16.68 -9.14
C ASP A 141 -1.68 15.95 -8.18
N LEU A 142 -2.22 15.39 -7.13
CA LEU A 142 -1.54 14.40 -6.32
C LEU A 142 -2.13 13.02 -6.63
N ILE A 143 -1.26 12.10 -7.06
CA ILE A 143 -1.63 10.76 -7.49
C ILE A 143 -0.99 9.74 -6.55
N TYR A 144 -1.75 8.77 -6.11
CA TYR A 144 -1.25 7.56 -5.45
C TYR A 144 -1.44 6.40 -6.42
N PHE A 145 -0.37 5.63 -6.66
CA PHE A 145 -0.35 4.49 -7.56
C PHE A 145 0.30 3.27 -6.87
N ALA A 146 -0.44 2.17 -6.76
CA ALA A 146 0.03 0.94 -6.10
C ALA A 146 -0.44 -0.33 -6.83
#